data_7433aee80a2bc995bdd4a9a2836c88f1
#
_entry.id   7433aee80a2bc995bdd4a9a2836c88f1
#
_cell.length_a   1.000
_cell.length_b   1.000
_cell.length_c   1.000
_cell.angle_alpha   90.00
_cell.angle_beta   90.00
_cell.angle_gamma   90.00
#
_symmetry.space_group_name_H-M   'P 1'
#
loop_
_entity.id
_entity.type
_entity.pdbx_description
1 polymer ?
#
loop_
_entity_poly.entity_id
_entity_poly.type
_entity_poly.pdbx_seq_one_letter_code
_entity_poly.pdbx_strand_id
1 'polypeptide(L)'
;MNLRAITTALVVAVLLGSCAGNEGPATDTFDRPAMLRGLAAGVIIPSYDSADVAFRELSQAVDQLPDANLTAVDIERVQTGYVRAARAWQRIVTFNFGPAEDDLGTLAQELATFPCDTSEVEQRVQRSDTALRDFRRDTRGLATVDYLLFARERAATADVFGGAAGAARRAYLRAVVRRMSSEVSAVVTAWKSTYRDVFISRSGTDAGSSVSLLFNEFNKSFELLKNFKLGLPLGLRAGQTTSEPTKVEAYHSGLSLELLREHYTSIRDLWKGASRSGSSVPSFRDYLLTVVNGPRLVQDTEVQLGRVDAAFDRLGSEPLSQQIVANPQSLIELHTELQKLTRFFKSEMSSLLGISITYSSGDGD
;
A
#
# COMPACT_ATOMS: atom_id res chain seq x y z
N MET A 1 58.20 14.15 77.84
CA MET A 1 59.13 13.10 77.39
C MET A 1 58.45 12.34 76.27
N ASN A 2 58.93 12.48 75.08
CA ASN A 2 58.25 12.21 73.82
C ASN A 2 58.53 10.79 73.30
N LEU A 3 57.48 10.04 72.96
CA LEU A 3 57.62 8.82 72.22
C LEU A 3 56.96 8.97 70.86
N ARG A 4 57.75 8.94 69.82
CA ARG A 4 57.29 8.98 68.40
C ARG A 4 56.92 7.56 67.95
N ALA A 5 55.70 7.38 67.51
CA ALA A 5 55.27 6.19 66.86
C ALA A 5 55.35 6.42 65.33
N ILE A 6 56.08 5.53 64.63
CA ILE A 6 56.22 5.48 63.20
C ILE A 6 55.17 4.52 62.69
N THR A 7 54.22 5.03 61.90
CA THR A 7 53.20 4.19 61.26
C THR A 7 53.61 3.98 59.80
N THR A 8 53.94 2.74 59.46
CA THR A 8 54.25 2.30 58.09
C THR A 8 52.97 2.08 57.35
N ALA A 9 52.68 2.88 56.32
CA ALA A 9 51.54 2.71 55.41
C ALA A 9 51.91 1.71 54.30
N LEU A 10 51.23 0.59 54.26
CA LEU A 10 51.33 -0.40 53.18
C LEU A 10 50.36 0.02 52.04
N VAL A 11 50.90 0.46 50.93
CA VAL A 11 50.11 0.75 49.70
C VAL A 11 49.94 -0.56 48.92
N VAL A 12 48.72 -1.11 48.92
CA VAL A 12 48.32 -2.22 48.04
C VAL A 12 47.78 -1.62 46.76
N ALA A 13 48.56 -1.66 45.67
CA ALA A 13 48.10 -1.31 44.34
C ALA A 13 47.25 -2.47 43.75
N VAL A 14 45.93 -2.30 43.74
CA VAL A 14 45.02 -3.20 43.01
C VAL A 14 45.02 -2.75 41.55
N LEU A 15 45.67 -3.50 40.68
CA LEU A 15 45.56 -3.39 39.22
C LEU A 15 44.21 -3.99 38.82
N LEU A 16 43.18 -3.13 38.69
CA LEU A 16 41.94 -3.46 37.98
C LEU A 16 42.24 -3.41 36.48
N GLY A 17 42.55 -4.55 35.87
CA GLY A 17 42.55 -4.75 34.45
C GLY A 17 41.12 -4.63 33.92
N SER A 18 40.68 -3.43 33.57
CA SER A 18 39.45 -3.21 32.80
C SER A 18 39.72 -3.59 31.34
N CYS A 19 39.39 -4.80 30.96
CA CYS A 19 39.14 -5.12 29.56
C CYS A 19 37.82 -4.49 29.15
N ALA A 20 37.84 -3.17 28.94
CA ALA A 20 36.80 -2.53 28.14
C ALA A 20 37.10 -2.87 26.70
N GLY A 21 36.49 -3.92 26.19
CA GLY A 21 36.33 -4.12 24.76
C GLY A 21 35.54 -2.91 24.23
N ASN A 22 36.26 -1.97 23.66
CA ASN A 22 35.66 -0.86 22.93
C ASN A 22 35.13 -1.44 21.61
N GLU A 23 34.01 -2.17 21.67
CA GLU A 23 33.21 -2.37 20.49
C GLU A 23 32.62 -1.01 20.14
N GLY A 24 33.28 -0.30 19.24
CA GLY A 24 32.72 0.90 18.62
C GLY A 24 31.35 0.52 18.05
N PRO A 25 30.43 1.48 17.90
CA PRO A 25 29.12 1.19 17.33
C PRO A 25 29.32 0.39 16.04
N ALA A 26 28.68 -0.77 15.95
CA ALA A 26 28.76 -1.64 14.78
C ALA A 26 28.50 -0.77 13.56
N THR A 27 29.54 -0.59 12.72
CA THR A 27 29.38 0.23 11.51
C THR A 27 28.39 -0.47 10.64
N ASP A 28 27.25 0.19 10.34
CA ASP A 28 26.26 -0.28 9.39
C ASP A 28 26.96 -0.48 8.03
N THR A 29 27.19 -1.74 7.67
CA THR A 29 27.90 -2.15 6.46
C THR A 29 26.99 -2.36 5.27
N PHE A 30 25.68 -2.23 5.43
CA PHE A 30 24.72 -2.46 4.37
C PHE A 30 24.72 -1.33 3.34
N ASP A 31 24.78 -1.68 2.05
CA ASP A 31 24.75 -0.72 0.95
C ASP A 31 23.32 -0.23 0.67
N ARG A 32 22.83 0.70 1.50
CA ARG A 32 21.51 1.33 1.34
C ARG A 32 21.36 2.06 -0.01
N PRO A 33 22.35 2.80 -0.53
CA PRO A 33 22.28 3.34 -1.89
C PRO A 33 22.05 2.27 -2.97
N ALA A 34 22.70 1.10 -2.87
CA ALA A 34 22.46 -0.01 -3.81
C ALA A 34 21.05 -0.58 -3.67
N MET A 35 20.54 -0.72 -2.44
CA MET A 35 19.15 -1.12 -2.19
C MET A 35 18.17 -0.15 -2.83
N LEU A 36 18.29 1.17 -2.57
CA LEU A 36 17.39 2.18 -3.13
C LEU A 36 17.47 2.21 -4.67
N ARG A 37 18.66 2.08 -5.23
CA ARG A 37 18.85 2.00 -6.70
C ARG A 37 18.18 0.76 -7.28
N GLY A 38 18.37 -0.39 -6.65
CA GLY A 38 17.76 -1.65 -7.06
C GLY A 38 16.25 -1.61 -6.98
N LEU A 39 15.70 -1.14 -5.86
CA LEU A 39 14.24 -1.01 -5.65
C LEU A 39 13.63 0.01 -6.63
N ALA A 40 14.27 1.17 -6.85
CA ALA A 40 13.77 2.15 -7.81
C ALA A 40 13.70 1.56 -9.23
N ALA A 41 14.80 0.92 -9.69
CA ALA A 41 14.91 0.42 -11.08
C ALA A 41 14.18 -0.91 -11.31
N GLY A 42 14.15 -1.80 -10.32
CA GLY A 42 13.62 -3.16 -10.46
C GLY A 42 12.19 -3.35 -9.98
N VAL A 43 11.70 -2.49 -9.07
CA VAL A 43 10.39 -2.65 -8.42
C VAL A 43 9.50 -1.44 -8.64
N ILE A 44 9.90 -0.25 -8.19
CA ILE A 44 9.02 0.92 -8.12
C ILE A 44 8.67 1.43 -9.51
N ILE A 45 9.67 1.84 -10.30
CA ILE A 45 9.44 2.41 -11.64
C ILE A 45 8.73 1.40 -12.56
N PRO A 46 9.12 0.11 -12.65
CA PRO A 46 8.38 -0.86 -13.47
C PRO A 46 6.94 -1.09 -13.02
N SER A 47 6.65 -0.98 -11.73
CA SER A 47 5.28 -1.09 -11.22
C SER A 47 4.44 0.11 -11.64
N TYR A 48 4.97 1.32 -11.51
CA TYR A 48 4.34 2.55 -12.00
C TYR A 48 4.16 2.56 -13.52
N ASP A 49 5.15 2.09 -14.29
CA ASP A 49 5.02 1.97 -15.76
C ASP A 49 3.86 1.06 -16.16
N SER A 50 3.73 -0.07 -15.48
CA SER A 50 2.63 -1.00 -15.73
C SER A 50 1.28 -0.40 -15.33
N ALA A 51 1.24 0.36 -14.24
CA ALA A 51 0.03 1.07 -13.83
C ALA A 51 -0.34 2.16 -14.84
N ASP A 52 0.61 2.96 -15.30
CA ASP A 52 0.38 3.99 -16.32
C ASP A 52 -0.22 3.41 -17.61
N VAL A 53 0.32 2.29 -18.08
CA VAL A 53 -0.25 1.57 -19.23
C VAL A 53 -1.70 1.16 -18.96
N ALA A 54 -1.98 0.53 -17.82
CA ALA A 54 -3.31 0.04 -17.49
C ALA A 54 -4.35 1.18 -17.35
N PHE A 55 -3.97 2.30 -16.71
CA PHE A 55 -4.87 3.46 -16.58
C PHE A 55 -5.10 4.18 -17.92
N ARG A 56 -4.10 4.25 -18.80
CA ARG A 56 -4.26 4.77 -20.15
C ARG A 56 -5.15 3.87 -21.01
N GLU A 57 -5.00 2.56 -20.94
CA GLU A 57 -5.87 1.61 -21.63
C GLU A 57 -7.33 1.75 -21.16
N LEU A 58 -7.56 1.89 -19.83
CA LEU A 58 -8.89 2.17 -19.31
C LEU A 58 -9.45 3.50 -19.86
N SER A 59 -8.64 4.56 -19.88
CA SER A 59 -9.05 5.86 -20.43
C SER A 59 -9.43 5.74 -21.91
N GLN A 60 -8.63 5.04 -22.70
CA GLN A 60 -8.91 4.80 -24.11
C GLN A 60 -10.21 4.00 -24.32
N ALA A 61 -10.44 2.95 -23.51
CA ALA A 61 -11.66 2.15 -23.57
C ALA A 61 -12.91 2.99 -23.26
N VAL A 62 -12.83 3.90 -22.28
CA VAL A 62 -13.92 4.82 -21.95
C VAL A 62 -14.13 5.87 -23.05
N ASP A 63 -13.06 6.40 -23.63
CA ASP A 63 -13.14 7.38 -24.72
C ASP A 63 -13.75 6.80 -25.98
N GLN A 64 -13.60 5.49 -26.20
CA GLN A 64 -14.19 4.75 -27.33
C GLN A 64 -15.66 4.35 -27.12
N LEU A 65 -16.27 4.68 -25.98
CA LEU A 65 -17.71 4.41 -25.78
C LEU A 65 -18.51 5.21 -26.81
N PRO A 66 -19.38 4.56 -27.61
CA PRO A 66 -20.19 5.22 -28.62
C PRO A 66 -21.23 6.14 -27.98
N ASP A 67 -21.59 7.23 -28.67
CA ASP A 67 -22.64 8.14 -28.21
C ASP A 67 -24.05 7.56 -28.47
N ALA A 68 -24.19 6.69 -29.44
CA ALA A 68 -25.43 5.97 -29.76
C ALA A 68 -25.17 4.47 -29.91
N ASN A 69 -26.24 3.67 -29.73
CA ASN A 69 -26.20 2.21 -29.84
C ASN A 69 -25.14 1.52 -28.96
N LEU A 70 -24.93 2.06 -27.77
CA LEU A 70 -24.03 1.47 -26.77
C LEU A 70 -24.53 0.09 -26.37
N THR A 71 -23.65 -0.89 -26.37
CA THR A 71 -23.98 -2.31 -26.16
C THR A 71 -23.35 -2.86 -24.89
N ALA A 72 -23.79 -4.04 -24.44
CA ALA A 72 -23.17 -4.79 -23.36
C ALA A 72 -21.69 -5.11 -23.64
N VAL A 73 -21.31 -5.32 -24.92
CA VAL A 73 -19.89 -5.56 -25.31
C VAL A 73 -19.03 -4.33 -25.10
N ASP A 74 -19.56 -3.13 -25.32
CA ASP A 74 -18.83 -1.88 -25.05
C ASP A 74 -18.57 -1.70 -23.55
N ILE A 75 -19.56 -2.02 -22.72
CA ILE A 75 -19.40 -2.02 -21.25
C ILE A 75 -18.39 -3.09 -20.82
N GLU A 76 -18.44 -4.30 -21.36
CA GLU A 76 -17.47 -5.36 -21.04
C GLU A 76 -16.03 -4.95 -21.32
N ARG A 77 -15.79 -4.27 -22.42
CA ARG A 77 -14.46 -3.74 -22.77
C ARG A 77 -13.96 -2.76 -21.70
N VAL A 78 -14.81 -1.85 -21.24
CA VAL A 78 -14.45 -0.88 -20.18
C VAL A 78 -14.28 -1.58 -18.82
N GLN A 79 -15.16 -2.53 -18.48
CA GLN A 79 -15.03 -3.34 -17.26
C GLN A 79 -13.70 -4.12 -17.25
N THR A 80 -13.29 -4.68 -18.38
CA THR A 80 -11.99 -5.36 -18.51
C THR A 80 -10.82 -4.39 -18.29
N GLY A 81 -10.90 -3.17 -18.84
CA GLY A 81 -9.93 -2.12 -18.58
C GLY A 81 -9.87 -1.72 -17.10
N TYR A 82 -11.02 -1.59 -16.44
CA TYR A 82 -11.11 -1.32 -15.01
C TYR A 82 -10.41 -2.41 -14.16
N VAL A 83 -10.67 -3.69 -14.43
CA VAL A 83 -10.04 -4.79 -13.69
C VAL A 83 -8.52 -4.72 -13.77
N ARG A 84 -7.96 -4.43 -14.96
CA ARG A 84 -6.51 -4.27 -15.14
C ARG A 84 -5.98 -3.07 -14.36
N ALA A 85 -6.64 -1.92 -14.42
CA ALA A 85 -6.25 -0.72 -13.70
C ALA A 85 -6.32 -0.89 -12.17
N ALA A 86 -7.40 -1.53 -11.66
CA ALA A 86 -7.57 -1.82 -10.26
C ALA A 86 -6.48 -2.77 -9.71
N ARG A 87 -6.12 -3.81 -10.46
CA ARG A 87 -5.00 -4.71 -10.11
C ARG A 87 -3.65 -3.97 -10.15
N ALA A 88 -3.43 -3.15 -11.18
CA ALA A 88 -2.19 -2.38 -11.31
C ALA A 88 -2.04 -1.36 -10.16
N TRP A 89 -3.14 -0.76 -9.70
CA TRP A 89 -3.17 0.08 -8.51
C TRP A 89 -2.63 -0.66 -7.28
N GLN A 90 -3.03 -1.91 -7.05
CA GLN A 90 -2.56 -2.69 -5.89
C GLN A 90 -1.04 -2.90 -5.88
N ARG A 91 -0.39 -2.77 -7.03
CA ARG A 91 1.07 -2.91 -7.16
C ARG A 91 1.84 -1.62 -6.87
N ILE A 92 1.17 -0.47 -6.87
CA ILE A 92 1.81 0.83 -6.63
C ILE A 92 1.36 1.51 -5.34
N VAL A 93 0.29 1.03 -4.69
CA VAL A 93 -0.23 1.65 -3.47
C VAL A 93 0.79 1.70 -2.33
N THR A 94 1.76 0.79 -2.30
CA THR A 94 2.87 0.76 -1.33
C THR A 94 3.92 1.85 -1.58
N PHE A 95 3.88 2.54 -2.72
CA PHE A 95 4.83 3.60 -3.09
C PHE A 95 4.17 4.98 -3.10
N ASN A 96 3.23 5.20 -2.17
CA ASN A 96 2.46 6.44 -2.07
C ASN A 96 3.22 7.53 -1.29
N PHE A 97 4.41 7.90 -1.78
CA PHE A 97 5.29 8.92 -1.23
C PHE A 97 6.02 9.70 -2.34
N GLY A 98 6.67 10.78 -2.00
CA GLY A 98 7.41 11.62 -2.93
C GLY A 98 6.53 12.16 -4.05
N PRO A 99 6.72 11.79 -5.34
CA PRO A 99 5.87 12.29 -6.41
C PRO A 99 4.39 11.90 -6.31
N ALA A 100 4.06 10.92 -5.47
CA ALA A 100 2.68 10.52 -5.21
C ALA A 100 2.01 11.35 -4.10
N GLU A 101 2.70 12.35 -3.58
CA GLU A 101 2.20 13.33 -2.61
C GLU A 101 2.28 14.73 -3.20
N ASP A 102 1.27 15.55 -2.98
CA ASP A 102 1.26 16.97 -3.29
C ASP A 102 0.65 17.78 -2.12
N ASP A 103 0.56 19.10 -2.27
CA ASP A 103 0.01 19.99 -1.25
C ASP A 103 -1.47 19.74 -0.94
N LEU A 104 -2.19 19.01 -1.78
CA LEU A 104 -3.62 18.73 -1.68
C LEU A 104 -3.93 17.32 -1.15
N GLY A 105 -2.92 16.44 -1.11
CA GLY A 105 -3.08 15.08 -0.63
C GLY A 105 -2.19 14.06 -1.33
N THR A 106 -2.62 12.83 -1.37
CA THR A 106 -1.85 11.73 -1.96
C THR A 106 -2.57 11.11 -3.15
N LEU A 107 -1.79 10.46 -4.03
CA LEU A 107 -2.33 9.67 -5.14
C LEU A 107 -3.36 8.64 -4.66
N ALA A 108 -3.12 7.99 -3.50
CA ALA A 108 -4.05 7.03 -2.91
C ALA A 108 -5.40 7.67 -2.56
N GLN A 109 -5.41 8.90 -2.06
CA GLN A 109 -6.65 9.61 -1.75
C GLN A 109 -7.43 9.97 -3.02
N GLU A 110 -6.73 10.31 -4.11
CA GLU A 110 -7.38 10.64 -5.38
C GLU A 110 -7.93 9.40 -6.11
N LEU A 111 -7.20 8.27 -6.07
CA LEU A 111 -7.54 7.08 -6.84
C LEU A 111 -8.33 6.03 -6.06
N ALA A 112 -8.15 5.92 -4.75
CA ALA A 112 -8.56 4.72 -4.02
C ALA A 112 -9.35 5.01 -2.74
N THR A 113 -9.96 6.18 -2.60
CA THR A 113 -10.93 6.44 -1.53
C THR A 113 -12.15 5.55 -1.74
N PHE A 114 -12.51 4.77 -0.72
CA PHE A 114 -13.70 3.90 -0.69
C PHE A 114 -14.33 3.86 0.71
N PRO A 115 -15.63 3.52 0.84
CA PRO A 115 -16.59 3.36 -0.26
C PRO A 115 -16.88 4.69 -0.96
N CYS A 116 -17.42 4.65 -2.19
CA CYS A 116 -17.88 5.88 -2.85
C CYS A 116 -19.27 6.30 -2.33
N ASP A 117 -19.52 7.60 -2.35
CA ASP A 117 -20.87 8.15 -2.12
C ASP A 117 -21.67 8.08 -3.42
N THR A 118 -22.40 6.97 -3.59
CA THR A 118 -23.19 6.70 -4.80
C THR A 118 -24.29 7.75 -5.02
N SER A 119 -24.86 8.31 -3.95
CA SER A 119 -25.89 9.34 -4.02
C SER A 119 -25.35 10.63 -4.59
N GLU A 120 -24.19 11.08 -4.09
CA GLU A 120 -23.54 12.28 -4.61
C GLU A 120 -23.01 12.06 -6.05
N VAL A 121 -22.52 10.87 -6.38
CA VAL A 121 -22.12 10.51 -7.76
C VAL A 121 -23.31 10.68 -8.72
N GLU A 122 -24.49 10.16 -8.37
CA GLU A 122 -25.70 10.33 -9.21
C GLU A 122 -26.12 11.79 -9.33
N GLN A 123 -26.05 12.57 -8.25
CA GLN A 123 -26.34 13.99 -8.31
C GLN A 123 -25.37 14.76 -9.22
N ARG A 124 -24.08 14.43 -9.19
CA ARG A 124 -23.08 15.03 -10.11
C ARG A 124 -23.36 14.68 -11.57
N VAL A 125 -23.71 13.43 -11.83
CA VAL A 125 -24.15 13.02 -13.17
C VAL A 125 -25.36 13.85 -13.64
N GLN A 126 -26.39 13.99 -12.79
CA GLN A 126 -27.59 14.77 -13.13
C GLN A 126 -27.29 16.25 -13.39
N ARG A 127 -26.37 16.83 -12.61
CA ARG A 127 -25.94 18.23 -12.79
C ARG A 127 -24.91 18.42 -13.91
N SER A 128 -24.45 17.31 -14.55
CA SER A 128 -23.33 17.30 -15.51
C SER A 128 -22.05 17.91 -14.93
N ASP A 129 -21.84 17.74 -13.62
CA ASP A 129 -20.65 18.23 -12.91
C ASP A 129 -19.46 17.29 -13.11
N THR A 130 -18.58 17.67 -13.98
CA THR A 130 -17.35 16.93 -14.32
C THR A 130 -16.08 17.61 -13.81
N ALA A 131 -16.20 18.65 -12.98
CA ALA A 131 -15.06 19.48 -12.59
C ALA A 131 -14.08 18.75 -11.64
N LEU A 132 -14.55 17.88 -10.74
CA LEU A 132 -13.77 17.04 -9.81
C LEU A 132 -12.72 17.83 -9.00
N ARG A 133 -13.01 19.11 -8.65
CA ARG A 133 -12.03 20.04 -8.03
C ARG A 133 -12.15 20.15 -6.52
N ASP A 134 -13.22 19.62 -5.93
CA ASP A 134 -13.45 19.66 -4.49
C ASP A 134 -12.73 18.53 -3.75
N PHE A 135 -12.83 18.56 -2.41
CA PHE A 135 -12.25 17.54 -1.54
C PHE A 135 -13.12 16.28 -1.37
N ARG A 136 -14.23 16.14 -2.09
CA ARG A 136 -15.11 14.97 -2.09
C ARG A 136 -14.48 13.82 -2.90
N ARG A 137 -13.44 13.20 -2.33
CA ARG A 137 -12.71 12.10 -2.96
C ARG A 137 -13.53 10.81 -3.06
N ASP A 138 -14.56 10.68 -2.24
CA ASP A 138 -15.56 9.62 -2.27
C ASP A 138 -16.52 9.67 -3.48
N THR A 139 -16.36 10.67 -4.35
CA THR A 139 -17.13 10.79 -5.60
C THR A 139 -16.29 10.54 -6.86
N ARG A 140 -15.04 10.17 -6.73
CA ARG A 140 -14.13 9.89 -7.84
C ARG A 140 -13.21 8.70 -7.53
N GLY A 141 -12.30 8.38 -8.44
CA GLY A 141 -11.38 7.25 -8.26
C GLY A 141 -11.99 5.89 -8.61
N LEU A 142 -11.28 4.83 -8.24
CA LEU A 142 -11.62 3.45 -8.61
C LEU A 142 -12.97 3.00 -8.05
N ALA A 143 -13.33 3.39 -6.82
CA ALA A 143 -14.62 3.00 -6.23
C ALA A 143 -15.81 3.62 -6.98
N THR A 144 -15.67 4.83 -7.50
CA THR A 144 -16.70 5.47 -8.34
C THR A 144 -16.82 4.76 -9.69
N VAL A 145 -15.70 4.38 -10.30
CA VAL A 145 -15.72 3.62 -11.57
C VAL A 145 -16.34 2.24 -11.35
N ASP A 146 -16.02 1.56 -10.23
CA ASP A 146 -16.64 0.30 -9.81
C ASP A 146 -18.16 0.43 -9.74
N TYR A 147 -18.66 1.43 -9.03
CA TYR A 147 -20.08 1.71 -8.94
C TYR A 147 -20.73 1.95 -10.31
N LEU A 148 -20.15 2.85 -11.10
CA LEU A 148 -20.72 3.23 -12.41
C LEU A 148 -20.82 2.05 -13.37
N LEU A 149 -19.87 1.11 -13.34
CA LEU A 149 -19.75 0.01 -14.30
C LEU A 149 -20.33 -1.31 -13.82
N PHE A 150 -20.45 -1.55 -12.50
CA PHE A 150 -20.78 -2.87 -11.96
C PHE A 150 -21.98 -2.89 -11.00
N ALA A 151 -22.55 -1.73 -10.64
CA ALA A 151 -23.72 -1.70 -9.75
C ALA A 151 -25.00 -2.30 -10.36
N ARG A 152 -24.97 -2.58 -11.66
CA ARG A 152 -26.06 -3.20 -12.43
C ARG A 152 -25.51 -4.29 -13.32
N GLU A 153 -26.38 -5.21 -13.73
CA GLU A 153 -26.08 -6.16 -14.80
C GLU A 153 -25.62 -5.42 -16.07
N ARG A 154 -24.73 -6.04 -16.83
CA ARG A 154 -24.02 -5.40 -17.95
C ARG A 154 -24.96 -4.79 -19.00
N ALA A 155 -26.05 -5.49 -19.36
CA ALA A 155 -27.06 -4.97 -20.31
C ALA A 155 -27.74 -3.71 -19.75
N ALA A 156 -28.18 -3.76 -18.48
CA ALA A 156 -28.80 -2.60 -17.81
C ALA A 156 -27.80 -1.43 -17.62
N THR A 157 -26.51 -1.72 -17.46
CA THR A 157 -25.45 -0.69 -17.47
C THR A 157 -25.37 -0.04 -18.86
N ALA A 158 -25.39 -0.84 -19.93
CA ALA A 158 -25.40 -0.32 -21.31
C ALA A 158 -26.61 0.58 -21.56
N ASP A 159 -27.82 0.20 -21.10
CA ASP A 159 -29.02 1.01 -21.23
C ASP A 159 -28.91 2.36 -20.53
N VAL A 160 -28.38 2.38 -19.30
CA VAL A 160 -28.20 3.62 -18.51
C VAL A 160 -27.16 4.55 -19.14
N PHE A 161 -26.12 3.99 -19.72
CA PHE A 161 -25.11 4.78 -20.44
C PHE A 161 -25.58 5.24 -21.83
N GLY A 162 -26.49 4.49 -22.48
CA GLY A 162 -27.05 4.80 -23.79
C GLY A 162 -28.30 5.69 -23.76
N GLY A 163 -29.05 5.71 -22.65
CA GLY A 163 -30.32 6.42 -22.49
C GLY A 163 -30.21 7.95 -22.46
N ALA A 164 -31.31 8.63 -22.13
CA ALA A 164 -31.39 10.10 -22.15
C ALA A 164 -30.35 10.79 -21.25
N ALA A 165 -30.06 10.23 -20.08
CA ALA A 165 -29.02 10.72 -19.17
C ALA A 165 -27.62 10.14 -19.50
N GLY A 166 -27.50 9.29 -20.51
CA GLY A 166 -26.30 8.55 -20.84
C GLY A 166 -25.12 9.44 -21.20
N ALA A 167 -25.35 10.54 -21.90
CA ALA A 167 -24.30 11.50 -22.26
C ALA A 167 -23.62 12.11 -21.03
N ALA A 168 -24.37 12.52 -20.03
CA ALA A 168 -23.83 13.07 -18.77
C ALA A 168 -23.07 12.00 -17.99
N ARG A 169 -23.57 10.76 -17.93
CA ARG A 169 -22.92 9.63 -17.26
C ARG A 169 -21.61 9.25 -17.96
N ARG A 170 -21.58 9.19 -19.29
CA ARG A 170 -20.34 8.98 -20.05
C ARG A 170 -19.34 10.09 -19.81
N ALA A 171 -19.79 11.36 -19.81
CA ALA A 171 -18.92 12.51 -19.55
C ALA A 171 -18.31 12.43 -18.13
N TYR A 172 -19.10 12.07 -17.14
CA TYR A 172 -18.61 11.92 -15.77
C TYR A 172 -17.59 10.78 -15.66
N LEU A 173 -17.88 9.60 -16.20
CA LEU A 173 -16.94 8.46 -16.24
C LEU A 173 -15.63 8.86 -16.94
N ARG A 174 -15.71 9.55 -18.10
CA ARG A 174 -14.52 10.07 -18.80
C ARG A 174 -13.71 11.01 -17.94
N ALA A 175 -14.35 11.94 -17.23
CA ALA A 175 -13.65 12.89 -16.37
C ALA A 175 -12.90 12.18 -15.23
N VAL A 176 -13.56 11.24 -14.55
CA VAL A 176 -12.96 10.45 -13.45
C VAL A 176 -11.77 9.65 -13.95
N VAL A 177 -11.94 8.90 -15.05
CA VAL A 177 -10.89 8.01 -15.57
C VAL A 177 -9.71 8.79 -16.13
N ARG A 178 -9.95 9.89 -16.87
CA ARG A 178 -8.89 10.76 -17.38
C ARG A 178 -8.09 11.39 -16.25
N ARG A 179 -8.76 11.83 -15.17
CA ARG A 179 -8.06 12.34 -13.98
C ARG A 179 -7.14 11.28 -13.39
N MET A 180 -7.64 10.07 -13.11
CA MET A 180 -6.80 8.99 -12.59
C MET A 180 -5.61 8.69 -13.48
N SER A 181 -5.82 8.58 -14.80
CA SER A 181 -4.74 8.34 -15.76
C SER A 181 -3.70 9.46 -15.76
N SER A 182 -4.13 10.72 -15.69
CA SER A 182 -3.24 11.90 -15.64
C SER A 182 -2.40 11.92 -14.37
N GLU A 183 -2.99 11.63 -13.20
CA GLU A 183 -2.28 11.60 -11.92
C GLU A 183 -1.21 10.49 -11.90
N VAL A 184 -1.54 9.29 -12.36
CA VAL A 184 -0.55 8.20 -12.45
C VAL A 184 0.58 8.55 -13.42
N SER A 185 0.26 9.11 -14.61
CA SER A 185 1.27 9.51 -15.60
C SER A 185 2.20 10.60 -15.07
N ALA A 186 1.69 11.55 -14.27
CA ALA A 186 2.50 12.60 -13.66
C ALA A 186 3.52 12.01 -12.68
N VAL A 187 3.10 11.05 -11.83
CA VAL A 187 4.00 10.36 -10.90
C VAL A 187 5.09 9.58 -11.63
N VAL A 188 4.73 8.83 -12.69
CA VAL A 188 5.70 8.11 -13.53
C VAL A 188 6.73 9.06 -14.14
N THR A 189 6.25 10.18 -14.67
CA THR A 189 7.11 11.20 -15.29
C THR A 189 8.12 11.75 -14.26
N ALA A 190 7.66 12.08 -13.06
CA ALA A 190 8.51 12.59 -12.00
C ALA A 190 9.55 11.55 -11.55
N TRP A 191 9.18 10.29 -11.39
CA TRP A 191 10.11 9.21 -11.07
C TRP A 191 11.20 9.03 -12.13
N LYS A 192 10.85 9.14 -13.41
CA LYS A 192 11.78 8.95 -14.53
C LYS A 192 12.68 10.15 -14.80
N SER A 193 12.23 11.36 -14.46
CA SER A 193 12.97 12.59 -14.76
C SER A 193 13.89 13.03 -13.63
N THR A 194 13.37 13.22 -12.43
CA THR A 194 14.10 13.91 -11.35
C THR A 194 14.12 13.15 -10.03
N TYR A 195 13.02 12.50 -9.66
CA TYR A 195 12.87 11.98 -8.31
C TYR A 195 13.71 10.73 -8.03
N ARG A 196 13.97 9.88 -9.01
CA ARG A 196 14.83 8.68 -8.85
C ARG A 196 16.18 9.02 -8.23
N ASP A 197 16.84 10.05 -8.74
CA ASP A 197 18.18 10.41 -8.27
C ASP A 197 18.13 11.05 -6.88
N VAL A 198 17.08 11.84 -6.58
CA VAL A 198 16.79 12.33 -5.23
C VAL A 198 16.57 11.16 -4.27
N PHE A 199 15.76 10.17 -4.66
CA PHE A 199 15.48 8.98 -3.87
C PHE A 199 16.74 8.18 -3.54
N ILE A 200 17.62 7.96 -4.51
CA ILE A 200 18.86 7.20 -4.32
C ILE A 200 19.86 7.98 -3.44
N SER A 201 19.93 9.31 -3.57
CA SER A 201 20.88 10.13 -2.83
C SER A 201 20.59 10.27 -1.33
N ARG A 202 19.33 10.09 -0.91
CA ARG A 202 18.90 10.24 0.49
C ARG A 202 18.88 8.89 1.23
N SER A 203 20.02 8.22 1.34
CA SER A 203 20.14 6.84 1.84
C SER A 203 20.32 6.70 3.36
N GLY A 204 20.12 7.76 4.13
CA GLY A 204 20.12 7.73 5.60
C GLY A 204 18.94 6.94 6.19
N THR A 205 18.85 6.89 7.53
CA THR A 205 17.72 6.31 8.29
C THR A 205 16.93 7.39 9.06
N ASP A 206 17.34 8.65 8.95
CA ASP A 206 16.63 9.80 9.51
C ASP A 206 15.26 9.99 8.83
N ALA A 207 14.34 10.68 9.50
CA ALA A 207 12.94 10.83 9.10
C ALA A 207 12.72 11.37 7.67
N GLY A 208 13.65 12.19 7.15
CA GLY A 208 13.58 12.73 5.78
C GLY A 208 14.27 11.87 4.72
N SER A 209 14.91 10.75 5.10
CA SER A 209 15.62 9.89 4.16
C SER A 209 14.68 9.00 3.37
N SER A 210 15.13 8.56 2.17
CA SER A 210 14.34 7.68 1.32
C SER A 210 14.13 6.29 1.92
N VAL A 211 15.09 5.81 2.73
CA VAL A 211 14.95 4.55 3.46
C VAL A 211 13.80 4.66 4.47
N SER A 212 13.78 5.76 5.23
CA SER A 212 12.71 6.02 6.21
C SER A 212 11.36 6.22 5.54
N LEU A 213 11.27 6.99 4.45
CA LEU A 213 10.03 7.19 3.69
C LEU A 213 9.48 5.86 3.18
N LEU A 214 10.31 5.05 2.51
CA LEU A 214 9.90 3.75 1.99
C LEU A 214 9.47 2.79 3.10
N PHE A 215 10.20 2.77 4.23
CA PHE A 215 9.86 1.96 5.40
C PHE A 215 8.50 2.35 5.99
N ASN A 216 8.25 3.64 6.14
CA ASN A 216 7.00 4.13 6.70
C ASN A 216 5.81 3.84 5.75
N GLU A 217 5.98 4.03 4.44
CA GLU A 217 4.95 3.69 3.46
C GLU A 217 4.70 2.19 3.36
N PHE A 218 5.74 1.35 3.45
CA PHE A 218 5.59 -0.10 3.56
C PHE A 218 4.66 -0.47 4.74
N ASN A 219 4.89 0.10 5.92
CA ASN A 219 4.08 -0.16 7.10
C ASN A 219 2.66 0.43 6.98
N LYS A 220 2.50 1.67 6.48
CA LYS A 220 1.17 2.28 6.22
C LYS A 220 0.35 1.43 5.24
N SER A 221 1.00 0.95 4.18
CA SER A 221 0.36 0.10 3.18
C SER A 221 -0.08 -1.24 3.78
N PHE A 222 0.74 -1.83 4.65
CA PHE A 222 0.38 -3.04 5.38
C PHE A 222 -0.79 -2.81 6.35
N GLU A 223 -0.81 -1.69 7.06
CA GLU A 223 -1.94 -1.32 7.93
C GLU A 223 -3.22 -1.05 7.13
N LEU A 224 -3.12 -0.41 5.96
CA LEU A 224 -4.24 -0.22 5.04
C LEU A 224 -4.85 -1.56 4.62
N LEU A 225 -4.00 -2.51 4.21
CA LEU A 225 -4.43 -3.86 3.84
C LEU A 225 -5.18 -4.54 5.00
N LYS A 226 -4.56 -4.60 6.16
CA LYS A 226 -5.06 -5.33 7.33
C LYS A 226 -6.28 -4.65 7.95
N ASN A 227 -6.18 -3.35 8.25
CA ASN A 227 -7.16 -2.64 9.06
C ASN A 227 -8.34 -2.13 8.25
N PHE A 228 -8.11 -1.65 7.02
CA PHE A 228 -9.16 -0.99 6.25
C PHE A 228 -9.76 -1.89 5.18
N LYS A 229 -8.96 -2.63 4.42
CA LYS A 229 -9.50 -3.50 3.37
C LYS A 229 -10.11 -4.79 3.92
N LEU A 230 -9.61 -5.29 5.07
CA LEU A 230 -10.08 -6.52 5.70
C LEU A 230 -10.77 -6.27 7.04
N GLY A 231 -10.11 -5.61 7.99
CA GLY A 231 -10.59 -5.44 9.37
C GLY A 231 -11.86 -4.59 9.47
N LEU A 232 -11.93 -3.47 8.75
CA LEU A 232 -13.11 -2.59 8.75
C LEU A 232 -14.38 -3.31 8.29
N PRO A 233 -14.44 -3.95 7.11
CA PRO A 233 -15.64 -4.66 6.69
C PRO A 233 -15.98 -5.88 7.57
N LEU A 234 -15.00 -6.48 8.24
CA LEU A 234 -15.24 -7.56 9.23
C LEU A 234 -15.76 -7.06 10.59
N GLY A 235 -15.74 -5.75 10.85
CA GLY A 235 -16.12 -5.21 12.16
C GLY A 235 -15.04 -5.37 13.24
N LEU A 236 -13.77 -5.50 12.86
CA LEU A 236 -12.65 -5.80 13.76
C LEU A 236 -11.85 -4.55 14.18
N ARG A 237 -12.25 -3.35 13.76
CA ARG A 237 -11.60 -2.11 14.21
C ARG A 237 -12.13 -1.69 15.59
N ALA A 238 -11.27 -1.01 16.34
CA ALA A 238 -11.64 -0.48 17.65
C ALA A 238 -12.95 0.34 17.57
N GLY A 239 -13.89 0.03 18.47
CA GLY A 239 -15.20 0.66 18.53
C GLY A 239 -16.27 0.10 17.58
N GLN A 240 -15.95 -0.82 16.68
CA GLN A 240 -16.96 -1.52 15.87
C GLN A 240 -17.59 -2.67 16.66
N THR A 241 -18.90 -2.86 16.48
CA THR A 241 -19.68 -3.94 17.11
C THR A 241 -20.30 -4.89 16.09
N THR A 242 -20.28 -4.53 14.81
CA THR A 242 -20.87 -5.31 13.71
C THR A 242 -20.00 -5.25 12.49
N SER A 243 -20.09 -6.27 11.64
CA SER A 243 -19.49 -6.26 10.31
C SER A 243 -20.20 -5.27 9.38
N GLU A 244 -19.47 -4.73 8.42
CA GLU A 244 -19.95 -3.78 7.40
C GLU A 244 -19.54 -4.27 5.99
N PRO A 245 -20.16 -5.36 5.49
CA PRO A 245 -19.72 -6.03 4.25
C PRO A 245 -19.69 -5.15 3.00
N THR A 246 -20.48 -4.08 2.98
CA THR A 246 -20.51 -3.11 1.86
C THR A 246 -19.31 -2.15 1.84
N LYS A 247 -18.53 -2.11 2.93
CA LYS A 247 -17.31 -1.27 3.01
C LYS A 247 -16.06 -1.96 2.47
N VAL A 248 -16.19 -3.06 1.73
CA VAL A 248 -15.05 -3.65 1.02
C VAL A 248 -14.65 -2.78 -0.18
N GLU A 249 -13.37 -2.82 -0.54
CA GLU A 249 -12.89 -2.22 -1.78
C GLU A 249 -13.51 -2.95 -2.99
N ALA A 250 -13.88 -2.24 -4.07
CA ALA A 250 -14.48 -2.82 -5.27
C ALA A 250 -15.69 -3.73 -4.98
N TYR A 251 -16.63 -3.19 -4.21
CA TYR A 251 -17.84 -3.90 -3.75
C TYR A 251 -18.73 -4.38 -4.90
N HIS A 252 -18.97 -3.52 -5.89
CA HIS A 252 -19.93 -3.79 -6.97
C HIS A 252 -19.38 -4.80 -7.98
N SER A 253 -18.10 -4.80 -8.27
CA SER A 253 -17.47 -5.81 -9.14
C SER A 253 -17.19 -7.13 -8.44
N GLY A 254 -17.23 -7.16 -7.10
CA GLY A 254 -16.87 -8.35 -6.32
C GLY A 254 -15.36 -8.64 -6.28
N LEU A 255 -14.50 -7.74 -6.75
CA LEU A 255 -13.06 -7.97 -6.88
C LEU A 255 -12.27 -7.86 -5.57
N SER A 256 -12.91 -7.53 -4.46
CA SER A 256 -12.28 -7.19 -3.18
C SER A 256 -11.23 -8.22 -2.73
N LEU A 257 -11.53 -9.51 -2.81
CA LEU A 257 -10.62 -10.58 -2.39
C LEU A 257 -9.38 -10.65 -3.30
N GLU A 258 -9.60 -10.51 -4.60
CA GLU A 258 -8.52 -10.52 -5.58
C GLU A 258 -7.58 -9.33 -5.38
N LEU A 259 -8.14 -8.12 -5.22
CA LEU A 259 -7.37 -6.91 -4.97
C LEU A 259 -6.64 -6.98 -3.63
N LEU A 260 -7.22 -7.59 -2.60
CA LEU A 260 -6.56 -7.82 -1.31
C LEU A 260 -5.32 -8.73 -1.48
N ARG A 261 -5.42 -9.80 -2.27
CA ARG A 261 -4.30 -10.71 -2.59
C ARG A 261 -3.19 -10.00 -3.39
N GLU A 262 -3.56 -9.19 -4.37
CA GLU A 262 -2.61 -8.41 -5.17
C GLU A 262 -1.85 -7.39 -4.30
N HIS A 263 -2.54 -6.72 -3.38
CA HIS A 263 -1.92 -5.78 -2.45
C HIS A 263 -0.95 -6.50 -1.49
N TYR A 264 -1.37 -7.61 -0.90
CA TYR A 264 -0.49 -8.43 -0.06
C TYR A 264 0.74 -8.92 -0.83
N THR A 265 0.57 -9.34 -2.06
CA THR A 265 1.67 -9.76 -2.94
C THR A 265 2.65 -8.62 -3.17
N SER A 266 2.17 -7.39 -3.40
CA SER A 266 3.03 -6.20 -3.54
C SER A 266 3.88 -5.93 -2.29
N ILE A 267 3.29 -6.04 -1.12
CA ILE A 267 3.98 -5.88 0.17
C ILE A 267 5.07 -6.97 0.33
N ARG A 268 4.72 -8.23 0.05
CA ARG A 268 5.65 -9.36 0.12
C ARG A 268 6.79 -9.25 -0.89
N ASP A 269 6.51 -8.80 -2.10
CA ASP A 269 7.50 -8.58 -3.15
C ASP A 269 8.49 -7.47 -2.76
N LEU A 270 8.00 -6.37 -2.17
CA LEU A 270 8.86 -5.31 -1.65
C LEU A 270 9.73 -5.80 -0.49
N TRP A 271 9.18 -6.58 0.45
CA TRP A 271 9.94 -7.22 1.52
C TRP A 271 11.10 -8.06 0.99
N LYS A 272 10.85 -8.85 -0.05
CA LYS A 272 11.84 -9.76 -0.66
C LYS A 272 12.74 -9.09 -1.70
N GLY A 273 12.47 -7.88 -2.11
CA GLY A 273 13.14 -7.26 -3.25
C GLY A 273 12.82 -7.96 -4.57
N ALA A 274 11.66 -8.62 -4.70
CA ALA A 274 11.28 -9.34 -5.90
C ALA A 274 10.91 -8.36 -7.02
N SER A 275 11.69 -8.36 -8.09
CA SER A 275 11.42 -7.53 -9.27
C SER A 275 10.41 -8.20 -10.21
N ARG A 276 9.73 -7.40 -11.03
CA ARG A 276 8.82 -7.92 -12.06
C ARG A 276 9.51 -8.75 -13.15
N SER A 277 10.81 -8.57 -13.33
CA SER A 277 11.62 -9.38 -14.27
C SER A 277 12.00 -10.76 -13.72
N GLY A 278 11.61 -11.08 -12.49
CA GLY A 278 11.97 -12.33 -11.81
C GLY A 278 13.37 -12.31 -11.18
N SER A 279 14.10 -11.20 -11.27
CA SER A 279 15.35 -11.00 -10.53
C SER A 279 15.08 -10.49 -9.12
N SER A 280 16.02 -10.70 -8.20
CA SER A 280 16.00 -10.13 -6.85
C SER A 280 16.92 -8.92 -6.78
N VAL A 281 16.49 -7.88 -6.05
CA VAL A 281 17.29 -6.70 -5.72
C VAL A 281 17.45 -6.61 -4.21
N PRO A 282 18.50 -5.94 -3.68
CA PRO A 282 18.64 -5.74 -2.24
C PRO A 282 17.39 -5.10 -1.63
N SER A 283 16.99 -5.58 -0.45
CA SER A 283 15.71 -5.26 0.17
C SER A 283 15.84 -5.01 1.68
N PHE A 284 14.75 -4.68 2.36
CA PHE A 284 14.72 -4.62 3.83
C PHE A 284 15.07 -5.96 4.49
N ARG A 285 14.69 -7.07 3.85
CA ARG A 285 15.09 -8.41 4.29
C ARG A 285 16.61 -8.56 4.29
N ASP A 286 17.26 -8.15 3.22
CA ASP A 286 18.72 -8.24 3.11
C ASP A 286 19.43 -7.26 4.05
N TYR A 287 18.85 -6.09 4.28
CA TYR A 287 19.35 -5.13 5.26
C TYR A 287 19.30 -5.74 6.68
N LEU A 288 18.20 -6.38 7.06
CA LEU A 288 18.10 -7.06 8.36
C LEU A 288 19.14 -8.16 8.52
N LEU A 289 19.51 -8.88 7.46
CA LEU A 289 20.53 -9.94 7.55
C LEU A 289 21.91 -9.41 7.97
N THR A 290 22.18 -8.10 7.85
CA THR A 290 23.46 -7.48 8.24
C THR A 290 23.50 -6.92 9.65
N VAL A 291 22.37 -6.87 10.36
CA VAL A 291 22.29 -6.31 11.72
C VAL A 291 22.17 -7.40 12.80
N VAL A 292 22.59 -7.09 14.00
CA VAL A 292 22.50 -8.01 15.15
C VAL A 292 21.03 -8.37 15.40
N ASN A 293 20.74 -9.65 15.62
CA ASN A 293 19.40 -10.23 15.74
C ASN A 293 18.51 -10.16 14.49
N GLY A 294 18.96 -9.51 13.41
CA GLY A 294 18.22 -9.40 12.16
C GLY A 294 17.95 -10.74 11.48
N PRO A 295 18.92 -11.69 11.37
CA PRO A 295 18.68 -13.01 10.79
C PRO A 295 17.54 -13.79 11.46
N ARG A 296 17.39 -13.66 12.79
CA ARG A 296 16.28 -14.26 13.52
C ARG A 296 14.94 -13.62 13.14
N LEU A 297 14.87 -12.28 13.10
CA LEU A 297 13.66 -11.58 12.68
C LEU A 297 13.27 -11.93 11.24
N VAL A 298 14.24 -12.07 10.34
CA VAL A 298 13.99 -12.52 8.95
C VAL A 298 13.36 -13.92 8.96
N GLN A 299 13.91 -14.87 9.70
CA GLN A 299 13.37 -16.22 9.81
C GLN A 299 11.94 -16.23 10.37
N ASP A 300 11.69 -15.52 11.47
CA ASP A 300 10.37 -15.44 12.10
C ASP A 300 9.34 -14.79 11.15
N THR A 301 9.75 -13.75 10.42
CA THR A 301 8.92 -13.06 9.41
C THR A 301 8.57 -14.00 8.24
N GLU A 302 9.54 -14.74 7.69
CA GLU A 302 9.30 -15.68 6.59
C GLU A 302 8.34 -16.81 7.00
N VAL A 303 8.47 -17.33 8.22
CA VAL A 303 7.53 -18.32 8.78
C VAL A 303 6.12 -17.72 8.87
N GLN A 304 5.99 -16.47 9.35
CA GLN A 304 4.69 -15.83 9.49
C GLN A 304 4.08 -15.48 8.13
N LEU A 305 4.87 -15.05 7.13
CA LEU A 305 4.41 -14.86 5.76
C LEU A 305 3.83 -16.16 5.19
N GLY A 306 4.49 -17.30 5.41
CA GLY A 306 3.96 -18.62 5.02
C GLY A 306 2.62 -18.96 5.67
N ARG A 307 2.38 -18.53 6.93
CA ARG A 307 1.08 -18.70 7.60
C ARG A 307 -0.01 -17.81 6.98
N VAL A 308 0.34 -16.60 6.60
CA VAL A 308 -0.58 -15.69 5.88
C VAL A 308 -0.92 -16.26 4.50
N ASP A 309 0.09 -16.74 3.74
CA ASP A 309 -0.13 -17.41 2.45
C ASP A 309 -1.13 -18.58 2.62
N ALA A 310 -0.89 -19.47 3.59
CA ALA A 310 -1.80 -20.59 3.89
C ALA A 310 -3.20 -20.13 4.33
N ALA A 311 -3.32 -18.99 5.03
CA ALA A 311 -4.62 -18.43 5.38
C ALA A 311 -5.37 -17.91 4.16
N PHE A 312 -4.70 -17.24 3.24
CA PHE A 312 -5.27 -16.84 1.95
C PHE A 312 -5.74 -18.04 1.13
N ASP A 313 -4.99 -19.14 1.11
CA ASP A 313 -5.32 -20.35 0.33
C ASP A 313 -6.56 -21.08 0.86
N ARG A 314 -6.94 -20.86 2.12
CA ARG A 314 -8.18 -21.41 2.70
C ARG A 314 -9.43 -20.60 2.38
N LEU A 315 -9.31 -19.40 1.80
CA LEU A 315 -10.45 -18.57 1.45
C LEU A 315 -11.18 -19.14 0.23
N GLY A 316 -12.51 -19.05 0.22
CA GLY A 316 -13.34 -19.35 -0.92
C GLY A 316 -13.12 -18.38 -2.10
N SER A 317 -13.73 -18.70 -3.23
CA SER A 317 -13.69 -17.84 -4.43
C SER A 317 -14.78 -16.76 -4.45
N GLU A 318 -15.74 -16.83 -3.53
CA GLU A 318 -16.83 -15.87 -3.46
C GLU A 318 -16.33 -14.45 -3.13
N PRO A 319 -17.03 -13.40 -3.57
CA PRO A 319 -16.72 -12.04 -3.20
C PRO A 319 -16.55 -11.86 -1.69
N LEU A 320 -15.59 -11.05 -1.27
CA LEU A 320 -15.26 -10.82 0.14
C LEU A 320 -16.50 -10.43 0.96
N SER A 321 -17.36 -9.55 0.41
CA SER A 321 -18.61 -9.13 1.04
C SER A 321 -19.56 -10.29 1.34
N GLN A 322 -19.63 -11.27 0.46
CA GLN A 322 -20.47 -12.47 0.65
C GLN A 322 -19.87 -13.41 1.69
N GLN A 323 -18.54 -13.64 1.66
CA GLN A 323 -17.87 -14.45 2.68
C GLN A 323 -18.01 -13.86 4.09
N ILE A 324 -17.97 -12.52 4.23
CA ILE A 324 -18.19 -11.82 5.51
C ILE A 324 -19.57 -12.15 6.09
N VAL A 325 -20.60 -12.22 5.25
CA VAL A 325 -21.98 -12.52 5.68
C VAL A 325 -22.18 -14.02 5.94
N ALA A 326 -21.70 -14.86 5.05
CA ALA A 326 -21.99 -16.29 5.07
C ALA A 326 -21.13 -17.07 6.08
N ASN A 327 -19.82 -16.81 6.10
CA ASN A 327 -18.87 -17.47 6.99
C ASN A 327 -17.59 -16.64 7.15
N PRO A 328 -17.54 -15.69 8.09
CA PRO A 328 -16.39 -14.81 8.28
C PRO A 328 -15.17 -15.48 8.91
N GLN A 329 -15.27 -16.72 9.42
CA GLN A 329 -14.24 -17.33 10.25
C GLN A 329 -12.87 -17.38 9.56
N SER A 330 -12.79 -17.83 8.31
CA SER A 330 -11.52 -17.90 7.57
C SER A 330 -10.93 -16.50 7.30
N LEU A 331 -11.75 -15.47 7.16
CA LEU A 331 -11.31 -14.08 7.03
C LEU A 331 -10.78 -13.51 8.35
N ILE A 332 -11.41 -13.88 9.48
CA ILE A 332 -10.95 -13.52 10.82
C ILE A 332 -9.58 -14.20 11.10
N GLU A 333 -9.41 -15.44 10.67
CA GLU A 333 -8.13 -16.15 10.77
C GLU A 333 -7.04 -15.45 9.93
N LEU A 334 -7.34 -15.07 8.69
CA LEU A 334 -6.43 -14.28 7.84
C LEU A 334 -6.05 -12.96 8.52
N HIS A 335 -7.04 -12.23 9.05
CA HIS A 335 -6.78 -10.98 9.78
C HIS A 335 -5.87 -11.22 11.00
N THR A 336 -6.08 -12.30 11.73
CA THR A 336 -5.25 -12.69 12.88
C THR A 336 -3.82 -12.99 12.47
N GLU A 337 -3.59 -13.70 11.36
CA GLU A 337 -2.24 -13.96 10.86
C GLU A 337 -1.55 -12.68 10.36
N LEU A 338 -2.29 -11.78 9.69
CA LEU A 338 -1.79 -10.46 9.33
C LEU A 338 -1.45 -9.61 10.57
N GLN A 339 -2.27 -9.65 11.62
CA GLN A 339 -2.01 -8.92 12.87
C GLN A 339 -0.67 -9.32 13.52
N LYS A 340 -0.29 -10.59 13.45
CA LYS A 340 1.02 -11.07 13.97
C LYS A 340 2.20 -10.47 13.21
N LEU A 341 2.08 -10.19 11.90
CA LEU A 341 3.12 -9.53 11.11
C LEU A 341 3.34 -8.07 11.53
N THR A 342 2.34 -7.39 12.10
CA THR A 342 2.49 -6.00 12.56
C THR A 342 3.66 -5.84 13.52
N ARG A 343 3.84 -6.78 14.47
CA ARG A 343 4.96 -6.76 15.40
C ARG A 343 6.30 -6.82 14.67
N PHE A 344 6.43 -7.68 13.68
CA PHE A 344 7.68 -7.86 12.94
C PHE A 344 8.00 -6.66 12.06
N PHE A 345 7.05 -6.19 11.27
CA PHE A 345 7.26 -5.09 10.33
C PHE A 345 7.36 -3.72 11.03
N LYS A 346 6.48 -3.44 11.99
CA LYS A 346 6.40 -2.12 12.62
C LYS A 346 7.38 -2.00 13.78
N SER A 347 7.35 -2.90 14.75
CA SER A 347 8.09 -2.74 16.01
C SER A 347 9.52 -3.27 15.93
N GLU A 348 9.70 -4.53 15.54
CA GLU A 348 11.03 -5.16 15.59
C GLU A 348 11.94 -4.66 14.46
N MET A 349 11.44 -4.55 13.24
CA MET A 349 12.22 -4.04 12.12
C MET A 349 12.60 -2.56 12.31
N SER A 350 11.68 -1.71 12.79
CA SER A 350 11.95 -0.32 13.18
C SER A 350 13.10 -0.23 14.17
N SER A 351 13.03 -1.02 15.24
CA SER A 351 14.04 -1.03 16.30
C SER A 351 15.42 -1.51 15.79
N LEU A 352 15.46 -2.60 15.01
CA LEU A 352 16.73 -3.17 14.53
C LEU A 352 17.40 -2.29 13.47
N LEU A 353 16.64 -1.62 12.62
CA LEU A 353 17.15 -0.75 11.55
C LEU A 353 17.36 0.70 12.02
N GLY A 354 16.94 1.05 13.24
CA GLY A 354 17.03 2.42 13.75
C GLY A 354 16.17 3.41 12.95
N ILE A 355 15.03 2.97 12.42
CA ILE A 355 14.13 3.81 11.62
C ILE A 355 12.90 4.15 12.44
N SER A 356 12.64 5.44 12.65
CA SER A 356 11.46 5.89 13.38
C SER A 356 10.18 5.75 12.57
N ILE A 357 9.09 5.36 13.23
CA ILE A 357 7.74 5.46 12.69
C ILE A 357 7.31 6.93 12.73
N THR A 358 6.97 7.48 11.57
CA THR A 358 6.67 8.92 11.41
C THR A 358 5.20 9.21 11.10
N TYR A 359 4.37 8.18 10.94
CA TYR A 359 2.93 8.33 10.71
C TYR A 359 2.13 7.93 11.96
N SER A 360 0.95 8.53 12.14
CA SER A 360 0.01 8.08 13.17
C SER A 360 -0.75 6.85 12.65
N SER A 361 -0.66 5.74 13.37
CA SER A 361 -1.53 4.60 13.10
C SER A 361 -2.94 4.92 13.60
N GLY A 362 -3.96 4.55 12.82
CA GLY A 362 -5.35 4.66 13.27
C GLY A 362 -5.75 3.60 14.31
N ASP A 363 -4.80 2.91 14.92
CA ASP A 363 -5.00 1.78 15.82
C ASP A 363 -5.07 2.19 17.31
N GLY A 364 -4.88 3.48 17.61
CA GLY A 364 -4.97 3.99 18.99
C GLY A 364 -3.75 3.67 19.87
N ASP A 365 -2.58 3.40 19.26
CA ASP A 365 -1.30 3.25 19.96
C ASP A 365 -0.68 4.61 20.31
#